data_61e2f025b28153314d9cd5bda0d4a0da
#
_entry.id   61e2f025b28153314d9cd5bda0d4a0da
#
_cell.length_a   1.000
_cell.length_b   1.000
_cell.length_c   1.000
_cell.angle_alpha   90.00
_cell.angle_beta   90.00
_cell.angle_gamma   90.00
#
_symmetry.space_group_name_H-M   'P 1'
#
loop_
_entity.id
_entity.type
_entity.pdbx_description
1 polymer ?
#
loop_
_entity_poly.entity_id
_entity_poly.type
_entity_poly.pdbx_seq_one_letter_code
_entity_poly.pdbx_strand_id
1 'polypeptide(L)'
;MELRTLGSTGLVVSRLGLGMAALGRPGYINLEHADDLARNYDKAEMEGKAYDVLNAAWDAGIRYFDAARSYGLGEKFLGNWLSLRAVSPESVTVGSKWGYTYTADWKIQAQAHEIKEHSLATLQRQWRESVGLLNGYLDLYQIHSATTESGVLENREVLRELARLKSEGIHIGVTSSGPEQGATLRKAIEIVIDGSRLFDAVQATWNLLEPSVGPALTEARAAGMGIIVKEALANGRLTNRNKEPGFGPKLAVLQTEAQELGTSIDALVLAACLSQPFADVVLSGATKV
;
A
#
# COMPACT_ATOMS: atom_id res chain seq x y z
N MET A 1 16.99 10.19 -1.79
CA MET A 1 16.48 9.03 -1.01
C MET A 1 17.20 7.77 -1.47
N GLU A 2 17.49 6.83 -0.56
CA GLU A 2 18.10 5.54 -0.91
C GLU A 2 17.16 4.70 -1.77
N LEU A 3 17.69 4.12 -2.85
CA LEU A 3 16.99 3.18 -3.72
C LEU A 3 17.50 1.76 -3.47
N ARG A 4 16.64 0.77 -3.66
CA ARG A 4 16.96 -0.65 -3.55
C ARG A 4 16.11 -1.49 -4.48
N THR A 5 16.47 -2.75 -4.63
CA THR A 5 15.62 -3.72 -5.33
C THR A 5 14.53 -4.23 -4.38
N LEU A 6 13.31 -4.35 -4.86
CA LEU A 6 12.19 -4.97 -4.14
C LEU A 6 12.36 -6.50 -4.15
N GLY A 7 12.91 -7.07 -3.07
CA GLY A 7 13.23 -8.48 -3.02
C GLY A 7 14.11 -8.92 -4.21
N SER A 8 13.73 -10.01 -4.86
CA SER A 8 14.40 -10.55 -6.06
C SER A 8 13.74 -10.16 -7.39
N THR A 9 12.81 -9.19 -7.39
CA THR A 9 12.02 -8.81 -8.58
C THR A 9 12.82 -8.07 -9.64
N GLY A 10 13.90 -7.40 -9.29
CA GLY A 10 14.58 -6.43 -10.16
C GLY A 10 13.95 -5.03 -10.16
N LEU A 11 12.74 -4.86 -9.64
CA LEU A 11 12.09 -3.55 -9.52
C LEU A 11 12.86 -2.63 -8.57
N VAL A 12 13.17 -1.42 -9.02
CA VAL A 12 13.88 -0.43 -8.21
C VAL A 12 12.88 0.44 -7.47
N VAL A 13 12.99 0.46 -6.15
CA VAL A 13 12.06 1.18 -5.26
C VAL A 13 12.82 2.10 -4.30
N SER A 14 12.20 3.19 -3.89
CA SER A 14 12.67 3.99 -2.76
C SER A 14 12.26 3.32 -1.44
N ARG A 15 13.03 3.52 -0.38
CA ARG A 15 12.73 2.97 0.94
C ARG A 15 11.42 3.48 1.55
N LEU A 16 11.03 4.73 1.25
CA LEU A 16 9.68 5.22 1.47
C LEU A 16 8.88 5.11 0.17
N GLY A 17 7.64 4.66 0.28
CA GLY A 17 6.65 4.68 -0.78
C GLY A 17 5.47 5.58 -0.41
N LEU A 18 4.69 6.00 -1.39
CA LEU A 18 3.46 6.76 -1.17
C LEU A 18 2.22 5.93 -1.50
N GLY A 19 1.33 5.76 -0.51
CA GLY A 19 0.03 5.12 -0.67
C GLY A 19 -1.04 6.10 -1.15
N MET A 20 -1.82 5.71 -2.15
CA MET A 20 -2.88 6.53 -2.75
C MET A 20 -4.23 6.45 -2.04
N ALA A 21 -4.37 5.64 -0.99
CA ALA A 21 -5.67 5.37 -0.35
C ALA A 21 -6.36 6.62 0.20
N ALA A 22 -5.61 7.48 0.87
CA ALA A 22 -6.12 8.72 1.45
C ALA A 22 -6.24 9.86 0.41
N LEU A 23 -5.53 9.78 -0.70
CA LEU A 23 -5.58 10.78 -1.78
C LEU A 23 -6.69 10.50 -2.80
N GLY A 24 -7.08 9.23 -2.96
CA GLY A 24 -7.98 8.80 -4.02
C GLY A 24 -9.46 8.82 -3.68
N ARG A 25 -9.87 9.00 -2.43
CA ARG A 25 -11.28 8.96 -1.99
C ARG A 25 -11.56 9.92 -0.82
N PRO A 26 -12.78 10.51 -0.73
CA PRO A 26 -13.11 11.51 0.28
C PRO A 26 -13.23 10.94 1.69
N GLY A 27 -13.66 9.68 1.84
CA GLY A 27 -13.79 8.98 3.11
C GLY A 27 -12.66 7.98 3.33
N TYR A 28 -11.84 8.19 4.36
CA TYR A 28 -10.77 7.27 4.75
C TYR A 28 -10.61 7.19 6.27
N ILE A 29 -9.99 6.12 6.76
CA ILE A 29 -9.90 5.78 8.19
C ILE A 29 -8.83 6.58 8.96
N ASN A 30 -7.99 7.36 8.29
CA ASN A 30 -6.95 8.15 8.95
C ASN A 30 -7.56 9.22 9.86
N LEU A 31 -6.94 9.41 11.02
CA LEU A 31 -7.31 10.48 11.93
C LEU A 31 -7.22 11.86 11.22
N GLU A 32 -8.23 12.69 11.41
CA GLU A 32 -8.33 14.05 10.86
C GLU A 32 -8.28 14.12 9.32
N HIS A 33 -8.59 13.01 8.60
CA HIS A 33 -8.57 12.98 7.14
C HIS A 33 -9.45 14.06 6.50
N ALA A 34 -10.64 14.30 7.05
CA ALA A 34 -11.56 15.35 6.56
C ALA A 34 -10.94 16.76 6.66
N ASP A 35 -10.20 17.03 7.73
CA ASP A 35 -9.52 18.30 7.94
C ASP A 35 -8.31 18.47 7.01
N ASP A 36 -7.61 17.38 6.70
CA ASP A 36 -6.56 17.38 5.68
C ASP A 36 -7.10 17.76 4.30
N LEU A 37 -8.29 17.32 3.96
CA LEU A 37 -8.97 17.68 2.72
C LEU A 37 -9.63 19.09 2.78
N ALA A 38 -9.51 19.81 3.91
CA ALA A 38 -10.23 21.07 4.18
C ALA A 38 -11.74 20.91 3.95
N ARG A 39 -12.27 19.68 4.14
CA ARG A 39 -13.67 19.30 3.87
C ARG A 39 -14.17 19.64 2.46
N ASN A 40 -13.25 19.79 1.52
CA ASN A 40 -13.55 19.97 0.11
C ASN A 40 -13.36 18.65 -0.62
N TYR A 41 -14.46 18.08 -1.10
CA TYR A 41 -14.52 16.75 -1.73
C TYR A 41 -14.83 16.85 -3.23
N ASP A 42 -14.70 18.02 -3.82
CA ASP A 42 -14.75 18.16 -5.28
C ASP A 42 -13.64 17.31 -5.92
N LYS A 43 -13.98 16.59 -6.98
CA LYS A 43 -13.05 15.62 -7.59
C LYS A 43 -11.82 16.29 -8.19
N ALA A 44 -12.01 17.46 -8.82
CA ALA A 44 -10.89 18.19 -9.43
C ALA A 44 -9.99 18.80 -8.36
N GLU A 45 -10.56 19.33 -7.28
CA GLU A 45 -9.81 19.84 -6.15
C GLU A 45 -9.01 18.74 -5.44
N MET A 46 -9.61 17.56 -5.26
CA MET A 46 -8.90 16.42 -4.70
C MET A 46 -7.79 15.91 -5.62
N GLU A 47 -8.00 15.89 -6.93
CA GLU A 47 -6.97 15.57 -7.91
C GLU A 47 -5.80 16.56 -7.83
N GLY A 48 -6.08 17.86 -7.77
CA GLY A 48 -5.07 18.91 -7.59
C GLY A 48 -4.23 18.71 -6.33
N LYS A 49 -4.88 18.48 -5.17
CA LYS A 49 -4.19 18.18 -3.91
C LYS A 49 -3.37 16.89 -3.98
N ALA A 50 -3.89 15.86 -4.65
CA ALA A 50 -3.12 14.64 -4.86
C ALA A 50 -1.85 14.92 -5.68
N TYR A 51 -1.93 15.78 -6.69
CA TYR A 51 -0.75 16.19 -7.49
C TYR A 51 0.27 16.96 -6.66
N ASP A 52 -0.15 17.84 -5.74
CA ASP A 52 0.78 18.53 -4.85
C ASP A 52 1.56 17.54 -3.98
N VAL A 53 0.88 16.56 -3.40
CA VAL A 53 1.52 15.52 -2.58
C VAL A 53 2.43 14.62 -3.43
N LEU A 54 1.98 14.20 -4.63
CA LEU A 54 2.76 13.41 -5.57
C LEU A 54 4.02 14.16 -6.03
N ASN A 55 3.92 15.46 -6.32
CA ASN A 55 5.07 16.29 -6.67
C ASN A 55 6.08 16.36 -5.51
N ALA A 56 5.62 16.67 -4.30
CA ALA A 56 6.49 16.72 -3.13
C ALA A 56 7.16 15.36 -2.85
N ALA A 57 6.44 14.26 -2.98
CA ALA A 57 6.96 12.90 -2.83
C ALA A 57 8.05 12.60 -3.89
N TRP A 58 7.78 12.91 -5.15
CA TRP A 58 8.72 12.74 -6.24
C TRP A 58 10.00 13.55 -6.03
N ASP A 59 9.85 14.81 -5.69
CA ASP A 59 10.97 15.75 -5.48
C ASP A 59 11.81 15.37 -4.24
N ALA A 60 11.18 14.71 -3.23
CA ALA A 60 11.87 14.07 -2.10
C ALA A 60 12.56 12.74 -2.48
N GLY A 61 12.39 12.25 -3.70
CA GLY A 61 13.02 11.04 -4.22
C GLY A 61 12.22 9.75 -4.00
N ILE A 62 10.91 9.82 -3.72
CA ILE A 62 10.03 8.64 -3.71
C ILE A 62 9.88 8.10 -5.13
N ARG A 63 10.04 6.76 -5.28
CA ARG A 63 9.97 6.05 -6.56
C ARG A 63 9.11 4.79 -6.49
N TYR A 64 8.36 4.60 -5.39
CA TYR A 64 7.33 3.58 -5.26
C TYR A 64 5.99 4.21 -4.90
N PHE A 65 4.98 3.97 -5.73
CA PHE A 65 3.61 4.44 -5.52
C PHE A 65 2.65 3.25 -5.44
N ASP A 66 1.75 3.27 -4.45
CA ASP A 66 0.89 2.13 -4.11
C ASP A 66 -0.59 2.51 -4.22
N ALA A 67 -1.26 2.03 -5.25
CA ALA A 67 -2.67 2.24 -5.52
C ALA A 67 -3.53 1.00 -5.24
N ALA A 68 -4.83 1.08 -5.47
CA ALA A 68 -5.77 -0.04 -5.52
C ALA A 68 -7.08 0.36 -6.21
N ARG A 69 -7.79 -0.65 -6.75
CA ARG A 69 -9.12 -0.44 -7.35
C ARG A 69 -10.14 0.16 -6.37
N SER A 70 -10.02 -0.18 -5.09
CA SER A 70 -10.92 0.33 -4.05
C SER A 70 -10.57 1.72 -3.53
N TYR A 71 -9.50 2.35 -4.00
CA TYR A 71 -9.10 3.68 -3.56
C TYR A 71 -9.78 4.81 -4.37
N GLY A 72 -11.04 4.61 -4.74
CA GLY A 72 -11.82 5.60 -5.47
C GLY A 72 -11.21 5.98 -6.83
N LEU A 73 -10.67 7.19 -6.91
CA LEU A 73 -9.98 7.69 -8.11
C LEU A 73 -8.45 7.62 -8.02
N GLY A 74 -7.90 6.94 -7.00
CA GLY A 74 -6.46 6.92 -6.74
C GLY A 74 -5.60 6.45 -7.91
N GLU A 75 -6.00 5.36 -8.63
CA GLU A 75 -5.29 4.93 -9.84
C GLU A 75 -5.37 5.96 -10.96
N LYS A 76 -6.54 6.59 -11.15
CA LYS A 76 -6.73 7.63 -12.16
C LYS A 76 -5.85 8.85 -11.87
N PHE A 77 -5.84 9.33 -10.63
CA PHE A 77 -5.02 10.49 -10.23
C PHE A 77 -3.53 10.20 -10.43
N LEU A 78 -3.09 9.01 -10.02
CA LEU A 78 -1.70 8.59 -10.19
C LEU A 78 -1.32 8.48 -11.68
N GLY A 79 -2.12 7.77 -12.50
CA GLY A 79 -1.85 7.60 -13.92
C GLY A 79 -1.86 8.92 -14.70
N ASN A 80 -2.82 9.80 -14.40
CA ASN A 80 -2.86 11.15 -14.99
C ASN A 80 -1.62 11.96 -14.61
N TRP A 81 -1.23 11.96 -13.33
CA TRP A 81 -0.05 12.69 -12.85
C TRP A 81 1.24 12.19 -13.51
N LEU A 82 1.45 10.86 -13.57
CA LEU A 82 2.61 10.25 -14.23
C LEU A 82 2.71 10.67 -15.70
N SER A 83 1.57 10.65 -16.40
CA SER A 83 1.48 11.04 -17.80
C SER A 83 1.74 12.54 -18.01
N LEU A 84 1.12 13.40 -17.20
CA LEU A 84 1.28 14.86 -17.28
C LEU A 84 2.72 15.29 -16.97
N ARG A 85 3.39 14.61 -16.05
CA ARG A 85 4.79 14.87 -15.71
C ARG A 85 5.76 14.20 -16.68
N ALA A 86 5.27 13.44 -17.64
CA ALA A 86 6.07 12.65 -18.58
C ALA A 86 7.14 11.80 -17.88
N VAL A 87 6.75 11.14 -16.79
CA VAL A 87 7.62 10.24 -16.02
C VAL A 87 7.97 9.04 -16.89
N SER A 88 9.26 8.70 -17.02
CA SER A 88 9.65 7.45 -17.69
C SER A 88 9.25 6.25 -16.84
N PRO A 89 8.56 5.23 -17.40
CA PRO A 89 8.16 4.03 -16.63
C PRO A 89 9.33 3.38 -15.89
N GLU A 90 10.52 3.34 -16.47
CA GLU A 90 11.70 2.72 -15.86
C GLU A 90 12.24 3.51 -14.64
N SER A 91 11.78 4.75 -14.44
CA SER A 91 12.21 5.60 -13.32
C SER A 91 11.33 5.52 -12.08
N VAL A 92 10.26 4.73 -12.13
CA VAL A 92 9.27 4.59 -11.07
C VAL A 92 8.80 3.15 -10.98
N THR A 93 8.39 2.70 -9.81
CA THR A 93 7.68 1.43 -9.62
C THR A 93 6.28 1.71 -9.09
N VAL A 94 5.27 1.18 -9.77
CA VAL A 94 3.86 1.34 -9.41
C VAL A 94 3.24 0.00 -9.07
N GLY A 95 2.73 -0.10 -7.83
CA GLY A 95 1.91 -1.21 -7.38
C GLY A 95 0.42 -0.87 -7.38
N SER A 96 -0.42 -1.82 -7.77
CA SER A 96 -1.86 -1.72 -7.53
C SER A 96 -2.45 -3.04 -7.01
N LYS A 97 -3.74 -3.02 -6.63
CA LYS A 97 -4.39 -4.14 -5.96
C LYS A 97 -5.81 -4.36 -6.48
N TRP A 98 -6.22 -5.62 -6.48
CA TRP A 98 -7.56 -6.06 -6.88
C TRP A 98 -8.25 -6.86 -5.78
N GLY A 99 -9.56 -7.04 -5.87
CA GLY A 99 -10.34 -7.85 -4.94
C GLY A 99 -11.26 -7.04 -4.03
N TYR A 100 -11.27 -5.72 -4.17
CA TYR A 100 -12.28 -4.84 -3.60
C TYR A 100 -12.84 -3.91 -4.66
N THR A 101 -14.15 -3.75 -4.67
CA THR A 101 -14.86 -2.78 -5.52
C THR A 101 -15.27 -1.58 -4.67
N TYR A 102 -14.86 -0.38 -5.05
CA TYR A 102 -15.31 0.86 -4.41
C TYR A 102 -16.79 1.08 -4.66
N THR A 103 -17.59 1.27 -3.60
CA THR A 103 -19.05 1.36 -3.67
C THR A 103 -19.62 2.61 -2.99
N ALA A 104 -18.76 3.45 -2.40
CA ALA A 104 -19.22 4.64 -1.69
C ALA A 104 -19.74 5.77 -2.60
N ASP A 105 -19.57 5.67 -3.92
CA ASP A 105 -20.03 6.68 -4.89
C ASP A 105 -19.59 8.09 -4.50
N TRP A 106 -18.33 8.24 -4.12
CA TRP A 106 -17.73 9.49 -3.68
C TRP A 106 -18.32 10.11 -2.40
N LYS A 107 -19.11 9.35 -1.62
CA LYS A 107 -19.69 9.79 -0.36
C LYS A 107 -18.73 9.55 0.80
N ILE A 108 -18.69 10.49 1.76
CA ILE A 108 -17.90 10.37 2.99
C ILE A 108 -18.51 9.32 3.90
N GLN A 109 -19.86 9.28 3.97
CA GLN A 109 -20.62 8.28 4.71
C GLN A 109 -21.38 7.42 3.73
N ALA A 110 -21.07 6.14 3.71
CA ALA A 110 -21.74 5.13 2.90
C ALA A 110 -22.01 3.90 3.78
N GLN A 111 -23.05 3.12 3.42
CA GLN A 111 -23.36 1.87 4.11
C GLN A 111 -22.19 0.87 4.00
N ALA A 112 -21.54 0.84 2.86
CA ALA A 112 -20.28 0.13 2.62
C ALA A 112 -19.42 0.98 1.68
N HIS A 113 -18.17 1.23 2.06
CA HIS A 113 -17.23 1.97 1.22
C HIS A 113 -16.65 1.11 0.11
N GLU A 114 -16.52 -0.18 0.37
CA GLU A 114 -15.97 -1.16 -0.56
C GLU A 114 -16.53 -2.56 -0.27
N ILE A 115 -16.64 -3.37 -1.30
CA ILE A 115 -17.09 -4.76 -1.22
C ILE A 115 -15.93 -5.66 -1.63
N LYS A 116 -15.58 -6.61 -0.77
CA LYS A 116 -14.53 -7.61 -0.99
C LYS A 116 -15.07 -8.74 -1.86
N GLU A 117 -14.38 -9.03 -2.97
CA GLU A 117 -14.69 -10.12 -3.87
C GLU A 117 -13.43 -10.62 -4.60
N HIS A 118 -12.96 -11.81 -4.23
CA HIS A 118 -11.79 -12.45 -4.81
C HIS A 118 -12.15 -13.52 -5.86
N SER A 119 -13.14 -13.23 -6.73
CA SER A 119 -13.49 -14.10 -7.85
C SER A 119 -12.59 -13.89 -9.07
N LEU A 120 -12.50 -14.90 -9.95
CA LEU A 120 -11.80 -14.79 -11.23
C LEU A 120 -12.38 -13.65 -12.09
N ALA A 121 -13.71 -13.54 -12.12
CA ALA A 121 -14.39 -12.48 -12.88
C ALA A 121 -13.99 -11.07 -12.39
N THR A 122 -13.90 -10.88 -11.08
CA THR A 122 -13.43 -9.61 -10.49
C THR A 122 -11.96 -9.36 -10.80
N LEU A 123 -11.09 -10.36 -10.72
CA LEU A 123 -9.68 -10.22 -11.12
C LEU A 123 -9.57 -9.75 -12.58
N GLN A 124 -10.22 -10.43 -13.51
CA GLN A 124 -10.14 -10.11 -14.94
C GLN A 124 -10.73 -8.74 -15.29
N ARG A 125 -11.82 -8.34 -14.63
CA ARG A 125 -12.40 -7.01 -14.81
C ARG A 125 -11.47 -5.94 -14.27
N GLN A 126 -11.02 -6.07 -13.03
CA GLN A 126 -10.19 -5.07 -12.36
C GLN A 126 -8.79 -4.97 -12.97
N TRP A 127 -8.24 -6.07 -13.50
CA TRP A 127 -7.01 -6.05 -14.28
C TRP A 127 -7.11 -5.09 -15.46
N ARG A 128 -8.15 -5.25 -16.31
CA ARG A 128 -8.37 -4.36 -17.46
C ARG A 128 -8.55 -2.89 -17.05
N GLU A 129 -9.27 -2.67 -15.96
CA GLU A 129 -9.49 -1.32 -15.40
C GLU A 129 -8.18 -0.68 -14.93
N SER A 130 -7.36 -1.41 -14.16
CA SER A 130 -6.07 -0.92 -13.63
C SER A 130 -5.08 -0.63 -14.76
N VAL A 131 -4.95 -1.54 -15.72
CA VAL A 131 -4.08 -1.34 -16.90
C VAL A 131 -4.50 -0.09 -17.68
N GLY A 132 -5.80 0.10 -17.89
CA GLY A 132 -6.34 1.27 -18.60
C GLY A 132 -6.09 2.59 -17.86
N LEU A 133 -6.12 2.59 -16.53
CA LEU A 133 -5.92 3.80 -15.71
C LEU A 133 -4.44 4.12 -15.47
N LEU A 134 -3.60 3.11 -15.30
CA LEU A 134 -2.17 3.28 -15.03
C LEU A 134 -1.31 3.32 -16.30
N ASN A 135 -1.90 3.05 -17.48
CA ASN A 135 -1.35 3.33 -18.81
C ASN A 135 0.13 2.93 -19.00
N GLY A 136 0.47 1.68 -18.69
CA GLY A 136 1.84 1.14 -18.89
C GLY A 136 2.80 1.36 -17.72
N TYR A 137 2.34 1.93 -16.60
CA TYR A 137 3.15 2.09 -15.39
C TYR A 137 2.97 0.96 -14.36
N LEU A 138 2.04 0.03 -14.57
CA LEU A 138 1.75 -1.01 -13.58
C LEU A 138 2.81 -2.12 -13.60
N ASP A 139 3.60 -2.22 -12.53
CA ASP A 139 4.68 -3.20 -12.38
C ASP A 139 4.31 -4.36 -11.45
N LEU A 140 3.57 -4.06 -10.37
CA LEU A 140 3.22 -5.01 -9.32
C LEU A 140 1.70 -5.05 -9.11
N TYR A 141 1.07 -6.22 -9.34
CA TYR A 141 -0.36 -6.41 -9.14
C TYR A 141 -0.65 -7.36 -8.00
N GLN A 142 -1.39 -6.92 -6.99
CA GLN A 142 -1.49 -7.59 -5.72
C GLN A 142 -2.92 -8.04 -5.40
N ILE A 143 -3.08 -9.20 -4.75
CA ILE A 143 -4.35 -9.56 -4.09
C ILE A 143 -4.55 -8.60 -2.91
N HIS A 144 -5.67 -7.90 -2.85
CA HIS A 144 -5.95 -6.93 -1.80
C HIS A 144 -6.53 -7.61 -0.54
N SER A 145 -5.82 -7.52 0.58
CA SER A 145 -6.24 -8.03 1.90
C SER A 145 -6.67 -9.50 1.88
N ALA A 146 -5.82 -10.36 1.36
CA ALA A 146 -6.00 -11.80 1.51
C ALA A 146 -6.06 -12.18 3.00
N THR A 147 -6.98 -13.08 3.33
CA THR A 147 -7.09 -13.72 4.64
C THR A 147 -7.34 -15.21 4.44
N THR A 148 -7.14 -16.01 5.47
CA THR A 148 -7.43 -17.45 5.41
C THR A 148 -8.90 -17.68 5.05
N GLU A 149 -9.82 -16.91 5.65
CA GLU A 149 -11.28 -17.02 5.45
C GLU A 149 -11.70 -16.60 4.03
N SER A 150 -10.93 -15.75 3.35
CA SER A 150 -11.25 -15.35 1.98
C SER A 150 -11.11 -16.49 0.97
N GLY A 151 -10.35 -17.53 1.30
CA GLY A 151 -10.10 -18.70 0.45
C GLY A 151 -9.33 -18.37 -0.85
N VAL A 152 -8.92 -17.12 -1.07
CA VAL A 152 -8.31 -16.68 -2.34
C VAL A 152 -6.99 -17.40 -2.64
N LEU A 153 -6.22 -17.74 -1.60
CA LEU A 153 -4.97 -18.49 -1.74
C LEU A 153 -5.17 -19.98 -2.04
N GLU A 154 -6.41 -20.47 -2.09
CA GLU A 154 -6.80 -21.82 -2.49
C GLU A 154 -7.60 -21.83 -3.80
N ASN A 155 -7.96 -20.67 -4.32
CA ASN A 155 -8.72 -20.55 -5.56
C ASN A 155 -7.81 -20.78 -6.77
N ARG A 156 -7.80 -22.01 -7.26
CA ARG A 156 -6.92 -22.44 -8.36
C ARG A 156 -7.11 -21.65 -9.65
N GLU A 157 -8.33 -21.22 -9.96
CA GLU A 157 -8.58 -20.44 -11.18
C GLU A 157 -7.96 -19.05 -11.07
N VAL A 158 -8.12 -18.39 -9.92
CA VAL A 158 -7.47 -17.10 -9.61
C VAL A 158 -5.95 -17.23 -9.64
N LEU A 159 -5.39 -18.26 -8.97
CA LEU A 159 -3.94 -18.44 -8.92
C LEU A 159 -3.33 -18.71 -10.30
N ARG A 160 -4.01 -19.47 -11.17
CA ARG A 160 -3.57 -19.69 -12.56
C ARG A 160 -3.64 -18.41 -13.40
N GLU A 161 -4.67 -17.62 -13.23
CA GLU A 161 -4.77 -16.32 -13.94
C GLU A 161 -3.67 -15.35 -13.49
N LEU A 162 -3.36 -15.29 -12.20
CA LEU A 162 -2.23 -14.52 -11.70
C LEU A 162 -0.89 -15.04 -12.26
N ALA A 163 -0.70 -16.37 -12.36
CA ALA A 163 0.48 -16.95 -12.99
C ALA A 163 0.57 -16.60 -14.48
N ARG A 164 -0.57 -16.56 -15.19
CA ARG A 164 -0.61 -16.08 -16.58
C ARG A 164 -0.15 -14.62 -16.67
N LEU A 165 -0.67 -13.72 -15.84
CA LEU A 165 -0.23 -12.32 -15.80
C LEU A 165 1.28 -12.22 -15.50
N LYS A 166 1.78 -13.05 -14.58
CA LYS A 166 3.21 -13.12 -14.28
C LYS A 166 4.05 -13.50 -15.51
N SER A 167 3.57 -14.45 -16.30
CA SER A 167 4.25 -14.86 -17.55
C SER A 167 4.26 -13.76 -18.62
N GLU A 168 3.40 -12.77 -18.50
CA GLU A 168 3.35 -11.57 -19.35
C GLU A 168 4.22 -10.40 -18.84
N GLY A 169 4.99 -10.63 -17.75
CA GLY A 169 5.95 -9.67 -17.23
C GLY A 169 5.46 -8.83 -16.04
N ILE A 170 4.28 -9.12 -15.49
CA ILE A 170 3.75 -8.42 -14.31
C ILE A 170 4.22 -9.14 -13.05
N HIS A 171 4.79 -8.43 -12.09
CA HIS A 171 5.07 -8.99 -10.78
C HIS A 171 3.79 -9.20 -9.98
N ILE A 172 3.67 -10.34 -9.31
CA ILE A 172 2.48 -10.70 -8.55
C ILE A 172 2.76 -10.59 -7.06
N GLY A 173 1.91 -9.84 -6.36
CA GLY A 173 1.98 -9.68 -4.91
C GLY A 173 0.73 -10.12 -4.18
N VAL A 174 0.85 -10.18 -2.87
CA VAL A 174 -0.29 -10.39 -1.97
C VAL A 174 -0.23 -9.43 -0.80
N THR A 175 -1.35 -8.77 -0.50
CA THR A 175 -1.48 -8.01 0.74
C THR A 175 -2.33 -8.78 1.73
N SER A 176 -1.96 -8.72 3.00
CA SER A 176 -2.70 -9.35 4.10
C SER A 176 -3.35 -8.32 5.01
N SER A 177 -4.33 -8.74 5.78
CA SER A 177 -5.00 -7.93 6.79
C SER A 177 -5.50 -8.81 7.95
N GLY A 178 -5.82 -8.15 9.08
CA GLY A 178 -6.33 -8.81 10.27
C GLY A 178 -5.25 -9.47 11.13
N PRO A 179 -5.64 -10.07 12.27
CA PRO A 179 -4.70 -10.63 13.25
C PRO A 179 -3.91 -11.84 12.72
N GLU A 180 -4.49 -12.60 11.78
CA GLU A 180 -3.89 -13.82 11.21
C GLU A 180 -3.02 -13.54 9.96
N GLN A 181 -2.57 -12.29 9.78
CA GLN A 181 -1.78 -11.92 8.61
C GLN A 181 -0.50 -12.75 8.46
N GLY A 182 0.14 -13.15 9.56
CA GLY A 182 1.33 -14.00 9.53
C GLY A 182 1.08 -15.40 8.94
N ALA A 183 -0.04 -16.04 9.29
CA ALA A 183 -0.44 -17.32 8.72
C ALA A 183 -0.74 -17.20 7.22
N THR A 184 -1.45 -16.14 6.83
CA THR A 184 -1.74 -15.84 5.42
C THR A 184 -0.46 -15.66 4.59
N LEU A 185 0.55 -14.95 5.11
CA LEU A 185 1.82 -14.75 4.41
C LEU A 185 2.60 -16.05 4.28
N ARG A 186 2.69 -16.89 5.32
CA ARG A 186 3.37 -18.20 5.25
C ARG A 186 2.75 -19.07 4.17
N LYS A 187 1.40 -19.10 4.09
CA LYS A 187 0.71 -19.83 3.03
C LYS A 187 1.07 -19.27 1.65
N ALA A 188 1.13 -17.95 1.50
CA ALA A 188 1.51 -17.32 0.22
C ALA A 188 2.95 -17.65 -0.22
N ILE A 189 3.90 -17.74 0.72
CA ILE A 189 5.30 -18.12 0.44
C ILE A 189 5.39 -19.51 -0.22
N GLU A 190 4.50 -20.43 0.14
CA GLU A 190 4.52 -21.82 -0.30
C GLU A 190 3.82 -22.04 -1.66
N ILE A 191 3.07 -21.05 -2.18
CA ILE A 191 2.32 -21.23 -3.42
C ILE A 191 3.24 -21.26 -4.63
N VAL A 192 3.26 -22.42 -5.27
CA VAL A 192 3.99 -22.70 -6.51
C VAL A 192 2.99 -23.06 -7.61
N ILE A 193 3.10 -22.42 -8.76
CA ILE A 193 2.33 -22.73 -9.97
C ILE A 193 3.34 -23.05 -11.08
N ASP A 194 3.15 -24.14 -11.77
CA ASP A 194 4.00 -24.60 -12.88
C ASP A 194 5.50 -24.59 -12.53
N GLY A 195 5.83 -25.04 -11.30
CA GLY A 195 7.22 -25.14 -10.81
C GLY A 195 7.86 -23.84 -10.35
N SER A 196 7.15 -22.71 -10.39
CA SER A 196 7.65 -21.40 -9.98
C SER A 196 6.82 -20.80 -8.86
N ARG A 197 7.47 -20.10 -7.92
CA ARG A 197 6.73 -19.35 -6.87
C ARG A 197 5.85 -18.31 -7.54
N LEU A 198 4.59 -18.24 -7.11
CA LEU A 198 3.62 -17.30 -7.67
C LEU A 198 3.89 -15.87 -7.23
N PHE A 199 4.03 -15.64 -5.92
CA PHE A 199 4.14 -14.29 -5.36
C PHE A 199 5.57 -13.80 -5.29
N ASP A 200 5.81 -12.60 -5.82
CA ASP A 200 7.09 -11.89 -5.83
C ASP A 200 7.23 -10.92 -4.67
N ALA A 201 6.11 -10.44 -4.12
CA ALA A 201 6.09 -9.48 -3.03
C ALA A 201 4.94 -9.74 -2.06
N VAL A 202 5.13 -9.32 -0.81
CA VAL A 202 4.10 -9.29 0.23
C VAL A 202 3.96 -7.88 0.78
N GLN A 203 2.71 -7.51 1.13
CA GLN A 203 2.43 -6.25 1.81
C GLN A 203 1.62 -6.53 3.08
N ALA A 204 2.11 -6.09 4.24
CA ALA A 204 1.48 -6.35 5.52
C ALA A 204 1.54 -5.14 6.46
N THR A 205 0.64 -5.10 7.43
CA THR A 205 0.66 -4.13 8.51
C THR A 205 1.77 -4.48 9.48
N TRP A 206 2.76 -3.59 9.62
CA TRP A 206 3.74 -3.63 10.71
C TRP A 206 4.00 -2.21 11.22
N ASN A 207 3.86 -2.03 12.52
CA ASN A 207 4.18 -0.78 13.21
C ASN A 207 4.47 -1.07 14.69
N LEU A 208 4.81 -0.04 15.47
CA LEU A 208 5.15 -0.18 16.88
C LEU A 208 4.00 -0.70 17.77
N LEU A 209 2.74 -0.63 17.30
CA LEU A 209 1.56 -1.16 18.00
C LEU A 209 1.19 -2.57 17.54
N GLU A 210 1.61 -2.96 16.32
CA GLU A 210 1.28 -4.24 15.71
C GLU A 210 2.52 -4.85 15.04
N PRO A 211 3.47 -5.40 15.83
CA PRO A 211 4.70 -5.99 15.30
C PRO A 211 4.58 -7.50 15.00
N SER A 212 3.42 -8.12 15.24
CA SER A 212 3.27 -9.59 15.28
C SER A 212 3.62 -10.31 13.99
N VAL A 213 3.48 -9.63 12.84
CA VAL A 213 3.79 -10.19 11.52
C VAL A 213 5.30 -10.25 11.21
N GLY A 214 6.15 -9.63 12.03
CA GLY A 214 7.60 -9.52 11.79
C GLY A 214 8.30 -10.85 11.45
N PRO A 215 8.07 -11.95 12.20
CA PRO A 215 8.63 -13.26 11.84
C PRO A 215 8.24 -13.72 10.42
N ALA A 216 6.97 -13.62 10.03
CA ALA A 216 6.52 -14.02 8.70
C ALA A 216 7.10 -13.12 7.59
N LEU A 217 7.30 -11.83 7.84
CA LEU A 217 8.01 -10.92 6.91
C LEU A 217 9.48 -11.29 6.76
N THR A 218 10.13 -11.72 7.83
CA THR A 218 11.51 -12.23 7.78
C THR A 218 11.60 -13.52 6.96
N GLU A 219 10.65 -14.44 7.12
CA GLU A 219 10.54 -15.67 6.33
C GLU A 219 10.32 -15.35 4.83
N ALA A 220 9.40 -14.43 4.52
CA ALA A 220 9.13 -13.99 3.14
C ALA A 220 10.37 -13.37 2.49
N ARG A 221 11.10 -12.52 3.23
CA ARG A 221 12.36 -11.94 2.76
C ARG A 221 13.42 -13.02 2.48
N ALA A 222 13.59 -13.97 3.40
CA ALA A 222 14.52 -15.08 3.23
C ALA A 222 14.17 -15.95 2.00
N ALA A 223 12.88 -16.00 1.65
CA ALA A 223 12.39 -16.61 0.43
C ALA A 223 12.60 -15.74 -0.83
N GLY A 224 13.22 -14.56 -0.73
CA GLY A 224 13.49 -13.66 -1.85
C GLY A 224 12.32 -12.73 -2.24
N MET A 225 11.22 -12.72 -1.48
CA MET A 225 10.09 -11.85 -1.76
C MET A 225 10.39 -10.40 -1.37
N GLY A 226 9.84 -9.46 -2.14
CA GLY A 226 9.83 -8.04 -1.78
C GLY A 226 8.89 -7.75 -0.62
N ILE A 227 9.32 -6.90 0.32
CA ILE A 227 8.55 -6.61 1.54
C ILE A 227 8.11 -5.16 1.56
N ILE A 228 6.79 -4.96 1.57
CA ILE A 228 6.14 -3.65 1.65
C ILE A 228 5.41 -3.55 3.00
N VAL A 229 5.81 -2.61 3.83
CA VAL A 229 5.18 -2.33 5.12
C VAL A 229 4.11 -1.27 4.92
N LYS A 230 2.86 -1.58 5.28
CA LYS A 230 1.76 -0.63 5.30
C LYS A 230 1.35 -0.25 6.73
N GLU A 231 0.58 0.84 6.86
CA GLU A 231 0.05 1.31 8.15
C GLU A 231 1.13 1.60 9.21
N ALA A 232 2.30 2.05 8.77
CA ALA A 232 3.43 2.33 9.65
C ALA A 232 3.07 3.32 10.78
N LEU A 233 2.21 4.30 10.51
CA LEU A 233 1.70 5.27 11.49
C LEU A 233 0.40 4.85 12.17
N ALA A 234 -0.03 3.58 12.04
CA ALA A 234 -1.27 3.04 12.63
C ALA A 234 -2.50 3.95 12.36
N ASN A 235 -2.67 4.36 11.09
CA ASN A 235 -3.74 5.26 10.63
C ASN A 235 -3.80 6.60 11.39
N GLY A 236 -2.65 7.13 11.78
CA GLY A 236 -2.49 8.38 12.52
C GLY A 236 -2.40 8.22 14.04
N ARG A 237 -2.63 7.02 14.58
CA ARG A 237 -2.55 6.77 16.04
C ARG A 237 -1.12 6.95 16.60
N LEU A 238 -0.11 6.76 15.79
CA LEU A 238 1.30 7.00 16.11
C LEU A 238 1.77 8.40 15.63
N THR A 239 0.93 9.41 15.80
CA THR A 239 1.22 10.81 15.49
C THR A 239 0.64 11.73 16.57
N ASN A 240 0.99 13.00 16.54
CA ASN A 240 0.41 14.03 17.43
C ASN A 240 -1.11 14.24 17.24
N ARG A 241 -1.72 13.64 16.22
CA ARG A 241 -3.18 13.70 15.97
C ARG A 241 -3.98 12.80 16.92
N ASN A 242 -3.34 11.83 17.54
CA ASN A 242 -4.02 10.91 18.44
C ASN A 242 -4.41 11.65 19.74
N LYS A 243 -5.71 11.79 19.97
CA LYS A 243 -6.29 12.42 21.18
C LYS A 243 -6.99 11.41 22.08
N GLU A 244 -6.82 10.10 21.83
CA GLU A 244 -7.40 9.05 22.64
C GLU A 244 -6.84 9.09 24.07
N PRO A 245 -7.66 9.29 25.12
CA PRO A 245 -7.17 9.50 26.50
C PRO A 245 -6.28 8.37 27.01
N GLY A 246 -6.61 7.10 26.69
CA GLY A 246 -5.82 5.93 27.11
C GLY A 246 -4.47 5.81 26.39
N PHE A 247 -4.23 6.55 25.33
CA PHE A 247 -3.00 6.50 24.55
C PHE A 247 -1.95 7.55 25.00
N GLY A 248 -2.34 8.54 25.78
CA GLY A 248 -1.48 9.64 26.24
C GLY A 248 -0.12 9.20 26.78
N PRO A 249 -0.03 8.22 27.70
CA PRO A 249 1.26 7.74 28.22
C PRO A 249 2.20 7.19 27.14
N LYS A 250 1.66 6.44 26.15
CA LYS A 250 2.45 5.91 25.03
C LYS A 250 2.93 7.01 24.11
N LEU A 251 2.07 8.00 23.85
CA LEU A 251 2.42 9.15 23.01
C LEU A 251 3.50 10.00 23.67
N ALA A 252 3.46 10.16 25.00
CA ALA A 252 4.48 10.90 25.76
C ALA A 252 5.87 10.28 25.62
N VAL A 253 5.98 8.95 25.64
CA VAL A 253 7.26 8.25 25.38
C VAL A 253 7.78 8.60 23.98
N LEU A 254 6.93 8.48 22.94
CA LEU A 254 7.32 8.81 21.57
C LEU A 254 7.71 10.29 21.42
N GLN A 255 7.03 11.20 22.14
CA GLN A 255 7.36 12.63 22.15
C GLN A 255 8.73 12.90 22.76
N THR A 256 9.04 12.26 23.87
CA THR A 256 10.35 12.38 24.54
C THR A 256 11.48 11.94 23.61
N GLU A 257 11.37 10.73 23.05
CA GLU A 257 12.38 10.19 22.12
C GLU A 257 12.53 11.06 20.86
N ALA A 258 11.42 11.54 20.30
CA ALA A 258 11.45 12.41 19.12
C ALA A 258 12.14 13.75 19.44
N GLN A 259 11.89 14.34 20.63
CA GLN A 259 12.53 15.56 21.08
C GLN A 259 14.05 15.39 21.29
N GLU A 260 14.47 14.28 21.91
CA GLU A 260 15.89 13.97 22.11
C GLU A 260 16.63 13.79 20.78
N LEU A 261 15.97 13.26 19.77
CA LEU A 261 16.50 13.08 18.41
C LEU A 261 16.32 14.31 17.50
N GLY A 262 15.69 15.39 17.99
CA GLY A 262 15.42 16.60 17.21
C GLY A 262 14.50 16.38 16.02
N THR A 263 13.51 15.47 16.14
CA THR A 263 12.61 15.07 15.04
C THR A 263 11.13 15.08 15.49
N SER A 264 10.22 14.73 14.58
CA SER A 264 8.79 14.54 14.86
C SER A 264 8.47 13.08 15.20
N ILE A 265 7.33 12.81 15.87
CA ILE A 265 6.91 11.45 16.21
C ILE A 265 6.72 10.60 14.94
N ASP A 266 6.07 11.14 13.93
CA ASP A 266 5.83 10.44 12.66
C ASP A 266 7.13 10.09 11.95
N ALA A 267 8.10 10.98 11.91
CA ALA A 267 9.43 10.70 11.36
C ALA A 267 10.18 9.62 12.19
N LEU A 268 10.13 9.68 13.52
CA LEU A 268 10.67 8.66 14.40
C LEU A 268 10.07 7.28 14.13
N VAL A 269 8.76 7.20 14.05
CA VAL A 269 8.04 5.93 13.83
C VAL A 269 8.30 5.37 12.42
N LEU A 270 8.32 6.22 11.40
CA LEU A 270 8.71 5.80 10.05
C LEU A 270 10.15 5.28 10.02
N ALA A 271 11.07 5.96 10.70
CA ALA A 271 12.46 5.51 10.82
C ALA A 271 12.55 4.15 11.53
N ALA A 272 11.78 3.92 12.59
CA ALA A 272 11.70 2.63 13.27
C ALA A 272 11.19 1.50 12.36
N CYS A 273 10.21 1.78 11.50
CA CYS A 273 9.76 0.83 10.49
C CYS A 273 10.83 0.57 9.41
N LEU A 274 11.48 1.62 8.94
CA LEU A 274 12.57 1.54 7.96
C LEU A 274 13.82 0.79 8.49
N SER A 275 14.07 0.82 9.80
CA SER A 275 15.19 0.11 10.41
C SER A 275 15.00 -1.41 10.48
N GLN A 276 13.77 -1.90 10.23
CA GLN A 276 13.51 -3.34 10.24
C GLN A 276 14.28 -4.04 9.11
N PRO A 277 15.05 -5.10 9.40
CA PRO A 277 15.90 -5.74 8.40
C PRO A 277 15.11 -6.39 7.25
N PHE A 278 13.83 -6.68 7.46
CA PHE A 278 12.97 -7.21 6.40
C PHE A 278 12.38 -6.14 5.48
N ALA A 279 12.28 -4.86 5.88
CA ALA A 279 11.54 -3.85 5.14
C ALA A 279 12.29 -3.37 3.89
N ASP A 280 11.73 -3.59 2.71
CA ASP A 280 12.21 -2.98 1.47
C ASP A 280 11.57 -1.60 1.27
N VAL A 281 10.26 -1.51 1.44
CA VAL A 281 9.47 -0.27 1.34
C VAL A 281 8.61 -0.09 2.57
N VAL A 282 8.53 1.13 3.10
CA VAL A 282 7.57 1.55 4.11
C VAL A 282 6.64 2.59 3.49
N LEU A 283 5.33 2.34 3.51
CA LEU A 283 4.35 3.25 2.91
C LEU A 283 4.02 4.42 3.83
N SER A 284 4.13 5.61 3.29
CA SER A 284 3.52 6.83 3.85
C SER A 284 2.09 6.98 3.32
N GLY A 285 1.16 7.33 4.19
CA GLY A 285 -0.21 7.73 3.84
C GLY A 285 -0.40 9.24 3.91
N ALA A 286 0.63 10.02 3.56
CA ALA A 286 0.57 11.48 3.60
C ALA A 286 -0.56 12.03 2.72
N THR A 287 -1.27 13.04 3.24
CA THR A 287 -2.39 13.74 2.59
C THR A 287 -2.10 15.21 2.37
N LYS A 288 -0.97 15.69 2.87
CA LYS A 288 -0.46 17.06 2.74
C LYS A 288 1.05 17.04 2.48
N VAL A 289 1.50 18.11 1.89
CA VAL A 289 2.93 18.47 1.76
C VAL A 289 3.45 18.99 3.11
#